data_2f6a4dc69ffbebd5c71512e2a5eef498
#
_entry.id   2f6a4dc69ffbebd5c71512e2a5eef498
#
_cell.length_a   1.000
_cell.length_b   1.000
_cell.length_c   1.000
_cell.angle_alpha   90.00
_cell.angle_beta   90.00
_cell.angle_gamma   90.00
#
_symmetry.space_group_name_H-M   'P 1'
#
loop_
_entity.id
_entity.type
_entity.pdbx_description
1 polymer ?
#
loop_
_entity_poly.entity_id
_entity_poly.type
_entity_poly.pdbx_seq_one_letter_code
_entity_poly.pdbx_strand_id
1 'polypeptide(L)'
;NCIPIMIRHKGDPDSGAIVLKLDRGESGCAVLSQVRDADGVQAWMHGGGAELVTDSDAETYIKRQIDRDPDLWVIEIEDPGGRYKIDGNIV
;
A
#
# COMPACT_ATOMS: atom_id res chain seq x y z
N ASN A 1 -5.44 -4.99 21.00
CA ASN A 1 -4.17 -4.78 20.34
C ASN A 1 -4.32 -3.79 19.21
N CYS A 2 -3.68 -2.63 19.35
CA CYS A 2 -3.75 -1.59 18.33
C CYS A 2 -2.62 -1.76 17.34
N ILE A 3 -2.94 -1.71 16.05
CA ILE A 3 -1.95 -1.65 14.99
C ILE A 3 -1.81 -0.17 14.62
N PRO A 4 -0.61 0.42 14.74
CA PRO A 4 -0.42 1.82 14.38
C PRO A 4 -0.68 2.04 12.90
N ILE A 5 -1.49 3.04 12.60
CA ILE A 5 -1.85 3.41 11.23
C ILE A 5 -1.55 4.90 11.05
N MET A 6 -0.86 5.23 9.96
CA MET A 6 -0.50 6.61 9.66
C MET A 6 -0.90 6.96 8.23
N ILE A 7 -1.54 8.11 8.06
CA ILE A 7 -1.79 8.64 6.72
C ILE A 7 -0.55 9.40 6.28
N ARG A 8 0.16 8.87 5.29
CA ARG A 8 1.40 9.43 4.77
C ARG A 8 1.15 10.49 3.70
N HIS A 9 0.09 10.32 2.93
CA HIS A 9 -0.31 11.26 1.90
C HIS A 9 -1.82 11.28 1.82
N LYS A 10 -2.39 12.46 1.91
CA LYS A 10 -3.84 12.64 1.87
C LYS A 10 -4.26 12.96 0.45
N GLY A 11 -5.11 12.11 -0.11
CA GLY A 11 -5.60 12.25 -1.47
C GLY A 11 -6.98 12.90 -1.56
N ASP A 12 -7.61 12.71 -2.72
CA ASP A 12 -8.96 13.19 -2.97
C ASP A 12 -9.96 12.26 -2.25
N PRO A 13 -10.81 12.79 -1.38
CA PRO A 13 -11.77 11.96 -0.66
C PRO A 13 -12.81 11.29 -1.55
N ASP A 14 -13.05 11.81 -2.74
CA ASP A 14 -14.10 11.27 -3.61
C ASP A 14 -13.58 10.29 -4.66
N SER A 15 -12.36 10.45 -5.12
CA SER A 15 -11.85 9.68 -6.27
C SER A 15 -10.45 9.13 -6.10
N GLY A 16 -9.81 9.38 -4.95
CA GLY A 16 -8.43 8.95 -4.75
C GLY A 16 -8.29 7.44 -4.57
N ALA A 17 -7.35 6.84 -5.32
CA ALA A 17 -6.98 5.46 -5.09
C ALA A 17 -6.15 5.34 -3.83
N ILE A 18 -5.98 4.12 -3.33
CA ILE A 18 -5.25 3.87 -2.09
C ILE A 18 -4.00 3.03 -2.37
N VAL A 19 -2.88 3.46 -1.81
CA VAL A 19 -1.66 2.67 -1.73
C VAL A 19 -1.40 2.38 -0.25
N LEU A 20 -1.22 1.11 0.08
CA LEU A 20 -0.92 0.68 1.44
C LEU A 20 0.55 0.30 1.54
N LYS A 21 1.20 0.76 2.60
CA LYS A 21 2.54 0.31 2.97
C LYS A 21 2.43 -0.47 4.28
N LEU A 22 2.71 -1.76 4.23
CA LEU A 22 2.71 -2.61 5.40
C LEU A 22 4.14 -2.79 5.87
N ASP A 23 4.49 -2.17 6.99
CA ASP A 23 5.83 -2.25 7.57
C ASP A 23 5.93 -3.53 8.40
N ARG A 24 6.65 -4.50 7.87
CA ARG A 24 6.85 -5.83 8.50
C ARG A 24 8.14 -5.89 9.32
N GLY A 25 8.70 -4.74 9.66
CA GLY A 25 9.94 -4.69 10.43
C GLY A 25 11.13 -5.23 9.67
N GLU A 26 11.85 -6.16 10.26
CA GLU A 26 13.06 -6.73 9.65
C GLU A 26 12.79 -7.51 8.37
N SER A 27 11.57 -7.98 8.18
CA SER A 27 11.20 -8.72 6.96
C SER A 27 11.07 -7.81 5.74
N GLY A 28 10.99 -6.51 5.93
CA GLY A 28 10.81 -5.55 4.86
C GLY A 28 9.41 -4.96 4.84
N CYS A 29 9.00 -4.44 3.70
CA CYS A 29 7.71 -3.80 3.55
C CYS A 29 6.92 -4.41 2.41
N ALA A 30 5.61 -4.54 2.59
CA ALA A 30 4.70 -4.88 1.50
C ALA A 30 4.02 -3.60 1.05
N VAL A 31 4.06 -3.32 -0.25
CA VAL A 31 3.38 -2.16 -0.83
C VAL A 31 2.29 -2.67 -1.75
N LEU A 32 1.08 -2.24 -1.51
CA LEU A 32 -0.09 -2.71 -2.24
C LEU A 32 -0.83 -1.53 -2.85
N SER A 33 -1.04 -1.59 -4.15
CA SER A 33 -1.81 -0.60 -4.88
C SER A 33 -3.20 -1.14 -5.17
N GLN A 34 -4.20 -0.28 -4.98
CA GLN A 34 -5.57 -0.60 -5.29
C GLN A 34 -5.76 -0.66 -6.80
N VAL A 35 -6.30 -1.77 -7.30
CA VAL A 35 -6.54 -1.98 -8.72
C VAL A 35 -7.91 -2.62 -8.92
N ARG A 36 -8.32 -2.80 -10.16
CA ARG A 36 -9.50 -3.60 -10.51
C ARG A 36 -9.05 -4.83 -11.27
N ASP A 37 -9.64 -5.97 -10.94
CA ASP A 37 -9.35 -7.20 -11.66
C ASP A 37 -10.09 -7.25 -13.00
N ALA A 38 -9.99 -8.38 -13.72
CA ALA A 38 -10.61 -8.54 -15.04
C ALA A 38 -12.13 -8.42 -15.00
N ASP A 39 -12.74 -8.71 -13.85
CA ASP A 39 -14.20 -8.62 -13.66
C ASP A 39 -14.64 -7.25 -13.16
N GLY A 40 -13.70 -6.30 -13.01
CA GLY A 40 -13.98 -4.97 -12.48
C GLY A 40 -14.11 -4.90 -10.98
N VAL A 41 -13.78 -5.98 -10.27
CA VAL A 41 -13.83 -6.04 -8.81
C VAL A 41 -12.54 -5.46 -8.24
N GLN A 42 -12.68 -4.69 -7.16
CA GLN A 42 -11.53 -4.10 -6.49
C GLN A 42 -10.57 -5.18 -6.00
N ALA A 43 -9.29 -4.99 -6.24
CA ALA A 43 -8.24 -5.90 -5.85
C ALA A 43 -6.99 -5.12 -5.46
N TRP A 44 -5.95 -5.83 -5.04
CA TRP A 44 -4.67 -5.23 -4.66
C TRP A 44 -3.55 -5.86 -5.47
N MET A 45 -2.57 -5.06 -5.83
CA MET A 45 -1.40 -5.52 -6.56
C MET A 45 -0.14 -5.11 -5.80
N HIS A 46 0.82 -6.04 -5.67
CA HIS A 46 2.10 -5.71 -5.05
C HIS A 46 2.87 -4.70 -5.89
N GLY A 47 3.26 -3.59 -5.27
CA GLY A 47 4.13 -2.61 -5.88
C GLY A 47 5.59 -3.02 -5.75
N GLY A 48 6.43 -2.49 -6.63
CA GLY A 48 7.87 -2.76 -6.57
C GLY A 48 8.29 -4.12 -7.12
N GLY A 49 7.36 -4.92 -7.62
CA GLY A 49 7.67 -6.18 -8.30
C GLY A 49 7.91 -7.37 -7.38
N ALA A 50 7.76 -7.24 -6.07
CA ALA A 50 7.98 -8.32 -5.12
C ALA A 50 6.96 -8.24 -3.98
N GLU A 51 6.74 -9.36 -3.32
CA GLU A 51 5.86 -9.41 -2.15
C GLU A 51 6.37 -8.56 -1.01
N LEU A 52 7.68 -8.59 -0.77
CA LEU A 52 8.33 -7.74 0.22
C LEU A 52 9.49 -7.00 -0.44
N VAL A 53 9.63 -5.73 -0.11
CA VAL A 53 10.72 -4.89 -0.60
C VAL A 53 11.38 -4.19 0.59
N THR A 54 12.53 -3.58 0.38
CA THR A 54 13.16 -2.77 1.42
C THR A 54 12.35 -1.51 1.67
N ASP A 55 12.52 -0.90 2.84
CA ASP A 55 11.87 0.37 3.14
C ASP A 55 12.23 1.44 2.09
N SER A 56 13.49 1.49 1.69
CA SER A 56 13.96 2.42 0.66
C SER A 56 13.23 2.22 -0.67
N ASP A 57 13.09 0.97 -1.10
CA ASP A 57 12.38 0.67 -2.35
C ASP A 57 10.90 1.00 -2.24
N ALA A 58 10.31 0.73 -1.09
CA ALA A 58 8.91 1.07 -0.82
C ALA A 58 8.69 2.57 -0.94
N GLU A 59 9.55 3.38 -0.32
CA GLU A 59 9.44 4.84 -0.36
C GLU A 59 9.64 5.37 -1.78
N THR A 60 10.56 4.81 -2.54
CA THR A 60 10.78 5.18 -3.93
C THR A 60 9.53 4.90 -4.77
N TYR A 61 8.93 3.74 -4.59
CA TYR A 61 7.70 3.39 -5.30
C TYR A 61 6.57 4.35 -4.96
N ILE A 62 6.37 4.62 -3.66
CA ILE A 62 5.32 5.52 -3.18
C ILE A 62 5.50 6.91 -3.77
N LYS A 63 6.71 7.43 -3.76
CA LYS A 63 6.99 8.75 -4.32
C LYS A 63 6.64 8.82 -5.80
N ARG A 64 6.97 7.79 -6.56
CA ARG A 64 6.62 7.74 -7.99
C ARG A 64 5.11 7.71 -8.20
N GLN A 65 4.39 7.00 -7.35
CA GLN A 65 2.94 6.94 -7.47
C GLN A 65 2.30 8.30 -7.17
N ILE A 66 2.77 9.00 -6.15
CA ILE A 66 2.30 10.34 -5.82
C ILE A 66 2.59 11.31 -6.97
N ASP A 67 3.77 11.21 -7.57
CA ASP A 67 4.15 12.09 -8.70
C ASP A 67 3.23 11.90 -9.91
N ARG A 68 2.76 10.67 -10.12
CA ARG A 68 1.82 10.36 -11.22
C ARG A 68 0.39 10.72 -10.91
N ASP A 69 -0.01 10.56 -9.64
CA ASP A 69 -1.36 10.76 -9.18
C ASP A 69 -1.36 11.43 -7.82
N PRO A 70 -1.31 12.77 -7.78
CA PRO A 70 -1.27 13.50 -6.51
C PRO A 70 -2.53 13.32 -5.65
N ASP A 71 -3.60 12.78 -6.23
CA ASP A 71 -4.86 12.58 -5.52
C ASP A 71 -4.94 11.24 -4.80
N LEU A 72 -3.91 10.40 -4.90
CA LEU A 72 -3.94 9.12 -4.21
C LEU A 72 -3.67 9.25 -2.72
N TRP A 73 -4.17 8.29 -1.97
CA TRP A 73 -3.93 8.17 -0.54
C TRP A 73 -2.78 7.19 -0.30
N VAL A 74 -1.89 7.51 0.62
CA VAL A 74 -0.87 6.58 1.09
C VAL A 74 -1.06 6.36 2.56
N ILE A 75 -1.31 5.12 2.95
CA ILE A 75 -1.54 4.72 4.33
C ILE A 75 -0.47 3.72 4.72
N GLU A 76 0.23 4.01 5.82
CA GLU A 76 1.24 3.12 6.37
C GLU A 76 0.70 2.41 7.59
N ILE A 77 0.89 1.10 7.65
CA ILE A 77 0.48 0.27 8.77
C ILE A 77 1.72 -0.44 9.32
N GLU A 78 2.04 -0.20 10.59
CA GLU A 78 3.12 -0.90 11.25
C GLU A 78 2.61 -2.27 11.72
N ASP A 79 3.13 -3.32 11.13
CA ASP A 79 2.68 -4.68 11.41
C ASP A 79 3.85 -5.67 11.37
N PRO A 80 4.82 -5.54 12.31
CA PRO A 80 6.01 -6.39 12.29
C PRO A 80 5.71 -7.87 12.45
N GLY A 81 4.59 -8.21 13.07
CA GLY A 81 4.18 -9.61 13.24
C GLY A 81 3.42 -10.21 12.05
N GLY A 82 3.13 -9.42 11.02
CA GLY A 82 2.40 -9.91 9.86
C GLY A 82 0.96 -10.28 10.16
N ARG A 83 0.34 -9.62 11.12
CA ARG A 83 -1.02 -9.94 11.57
C ARG A 83 -2.11 -9.28 10.75
N TYR A 84 -1.80 -8.16 10.11
CA TYR A 84 -2.78 -7.44 9.33
C TYR A 84 -3.08 -8.21 8.03
N LYS A 85 -4.35 -8.42 7.79
CA LYS A 85 -4.81 -9.07 6.57
C LYS A 85 -5.63 -8.09 5.76
N ILE A 86 -5.35 -8.05 4.47
CA ILE A 86 -6.05 -7.16 3.56
C ILE A 86 -7.35 -7.83 3.11
N ASP A 87 -8.43 -7.05 3.14
CA ASP A 87 -9.69 -7.48 2.56
C ASP A 87 -9.60 -7.39 1.03
N GLY A 88 -9.96 -8.45 0.35
CA GLY A 88 -9.98 -8.49 -1.10
C GLY A 88 -8.88 -9.38 -1.68
N ASN A 89 -8.90 -9.50 -2.98
CA ASN A 89 -7.95 -10.33 -3.69
C ASN A 89 -6.66 -9.59 -3.98
N ILE A 90 -5.55 -10.31 -3.89
CA ILE A 90 -4.26 -9.82 -4.34
C ILE A 90 -3.97 -10.47 -5.70
N VAL A 91 -3.76 -9.65 -6.71
CA VAL A 91 -3.50 -10.11 -8.07
C VAL A 91 -2.05 -9.98 -8.47
#